data_dcfa7cc1cc416057255e2e88c30ce568
#
_entry.id   dcfa7cc1cc416057255e2e88c30ce568
#
_cell.length_a   1.000
_cell.length_b   1.000
_cell.length_c   1.000
_cell.angle_alpha   90.00
_cell.angle_beta   90.00
_cell.angle_gamma   90.00
#
_symmetry.space_group_name_H-M   'P 1'
#
loop_
_entity.id
_entity.type
_entity.pdbx_description
1 polymer ?
#
loop_
_entity_poly.entity_id
_entity_poly.type
_entity_poly.pdbx_seq_one_letter_code
_entity_poly.pdbx_strand_id
1 'polypeptide(L)'
;MKEGTQMAIEKRTLVQDKCRAIVERDKKVIAPCQHLSYFPLAIEKGKDAILTDVDGNEYIDFLASASSLNLGSTNEKVTAALREQLEKITQYAAPYTYNDAMVSYAERLASTFPGHKQEDIKVAFGNCGSDANDCAVKFARAYTGRTKIITFLNGYHGNTYGSSSMSTCT
;
A
#
# COMPACT_ATOMS: atom_id res chain seq x y z
N MET A 1 14.28 -17.01 45.64
CA MET A 1 14.68 -16.23 44.47
C MET A 1 14.66 -17.20 43.27
N LYS A 2 13.72 -17.00 42.34
CA LYS A 2 13.65 -17.86 41.15
C LYS A 2 14.59 -17.23 40.11
N GLU A 3 15.59 -17.99 39.68
CA GLU A 3 16.47 -17.61 38.57
C GLU A 3 15.62 -17.42 37.33
N GLY A 4 15.62 -16.21 36.79
CA GLY A 4 15.00 -15.92 35.50
C GLY A 4 15.81 -16.61 34.39
N THR A 5 15.18 -17.58 33.75
CA THR A 5 15.73 -18.22 32.55
C THR A 5 15.81 -17.13 31.46
N GLN A 6 17.02 -16.61 31.25
CA GLN A 6 17.32 -15.72 30.15
C GLN A 6 17.25 -16.57 28.86
N MET A 7 16.15 -16.49 28.12
CA MET A 7 16.06 -17.11 26.80
C MET A 7 17.13 -16.48 25.91
N ALA A 8 18.17 -17.25 25.60
CA ALA A 8 19.16 -16.85 24.60
C ALA A 8 18.44 -16.75 23.25
N ILE A 9 18.39 -15.56 22.69
CA ILE A 9 17.92 -15.35 21.32
C ILE A 9 18.99 -15.99 20.42
N GLU A 10 18.71 -17.17 19.90
CA GLU A 10 19.55 -17.81 18.90
C GLU A 10 19.63 -16.89 17.67
N LYS A 11 20.85 -16.49 17.32
CA LYS A 11 21.10 -15.67 16.14
C LYS A 11 20.84 -16.52 14.90
N ARG A 12 19.66 -16.38 14.29
CA ARG A 12 19.30 -17.07 13.06
C ARG A 12 20.18 -16.54 11.92
N THR A 13 20.96 -17.41 11.30
CA THR A 13 21.70 -17.09 10.07
C THR A 13 20.75 -17.23 8.89
N LEU A 14 20.47 -16.12 8.19
CA LEU A 14 19.62 -16.12 7.01
C LEU A 14 20.43 -16.54 5.77
N VAL A 15 19.89 -17.46 4.99
CA VAL A 15 20.36 -17.74 3.63
C VAL A 15 19.71 -16.68 2.72
N GLN A 16 20.49 -16.01 1.89
CA GLN A 16 20.01 -14.90 1.03
C GLN A 16 20.62 -14.94 -0.38
N ASP A 17 21.01 -16.09 -0.86
CA ASP A 17 21.71 -16.20 -2.15
C ASP A 17 20.81 -15.87 -3.34
N LYS A 18 19.57 -16.37 -3.34
CA LYS A 18 18.59 -16.08 -4.37
C LYS A 18 18.10 -14.63 -4.28
N CYS A 19 17.85 -14.13 -3.06
CA CYS A 19 17.52 -12.73 -2.84
C CYS A 19 18.57 -11.81 -3.45
N ARG A 20 19.85 -12.03 -3.16
CA ARG A 20 20.96 -11.25 -3.72
C ARG A 20 21.04 -11.34 -5.23
N ALA A 21 20.84 -12.53 -5.81
CA ALA A 21 20.82 -12.72 -7.27
C ALA A 21 19.70 -11.91 -7.94
N ILE A 22 18.52 -11.81 -7.31
CA ILE A 22 17.42 -10.97 -7.81
C ILE A 22 17.79 -9.50 -7.71
N VAL A 23 18.35 -9.04 -6.60
CA VAL A 23 18.80 -7.66 -6.41
C VAL A 23 19.84 -7.26 -7.44
N GLU A 24 20.79 -8.14 -7.78
CA GLU A 24 21.78 -7.84 -8.82
C GLU A 24 21.17 -7.79 -10.24
N ARG A 25 20.11 -8.53 -10.51
CA ARG A 25 19.34 -8.42 -11.76
C ARG A 25 18.53 -7.12 -11.80
N ASP A 26 17.88 -6.78 -10.69
CA ASP A 26 17.11 -5.54 -10.53
C ASP A 26 17.95 -4.30 -10.84
N LYS A 27 19.14 -4.19 -10.26
CA LYS A 27 20.07 -3.07 -10.49
C LYS A 27 20.43 -2.85 -11.96
N LYS A 28 20.28 -3.85 -12.79
CA LYS A 28 20.62 -3.74 -14.23
C LYS A 28 19.49 -3.15 -15.06
N VAL A 29 18.24 -3.24 -14.60
CA VAL A 29 17.06 -2.95 -15.41
C VAL A 29 16.02 -2.05 -14.73
N ILE A 30 16.07 -1.90 -13.42
CA ILE A 30 15.16 -1.04 -12.66
C ILE A 30 15.90 0.26 -12.29
N ALA A 31 15.21 1.39 -12.49
CA ALA A 31 15.77 2.68 -12.12
C ALA A 31 15.99 2.78 -10.60
N PRO A 32 17.14 3.28 -10.12
CA PRO A 32 17.45 3.33 -8.67
C PRO A 32 16.43 4.09 -7.82
N CYS A 33 15.70 5.04 -8.39
CA CYS A 33 14.65 5.80 -7.71
C CYS A 33 13.37 4.98 -7.43
N GLN A 34 13.26 3.75 -7.96
CA GLN A 34 12.08 2.89 -7.76
C GLN A 34 12.05 2.25 -6.37
N HIS A 35 13.20 2.04 -5.75
CA HIS A 35 13.32 1.32 -4.48
C HIS A 35 13.95 2.15 -3.36
N LEU A 36 13.42 1.98 -2.15
CA LEU A 36 14.10 2.32 -0.90
C LEU A 36 14.75 1.03 -0.37
N SER A 37 15.94 0.73 -0.87
CA SER A 37 16.60 -0.57 -0.65
C SER A 37 17.25 -0.66 0.73
N TYR A 38 16.45 -0.96 1.77
CA TYR A 38 16.98 -1.18 3.12
C TYR A 38 17.65 -2.54 3.28
N PHE A 39 17.15 -3.58 2.59
CA PHE A 39 17.62 -4.96 2.69
C PHE A 39 17.60 -5.66 1.33
N PRO A 40 18.50 -6.61 1.08
CA PRO A 40 18.45 -7.46 -0.10
C PRO A 40 17.37 -8.54 0.08
N LEU A 41 16.10 -8.14 0.07
CA LEU A 41 14.96 -9.01 0.35
C LEU A 41 14.07 -9.13 -0.89
N ALA A 42 13.85 -10.36 -1.35
CA ALA A 42 12.93 -10.67 -2.43
C ALA A 42 11.82 -11.60 -1.91
N ILE A 43 10.63 -11.05 -1.71
CA ILE A 43 9.47 -11.79 -1.19
C ILE A 43 8.87 -12.64 -2.31
N GLU A 44 8.63 -13.92 -2.03
CA GLU A 44 7.99 -14.88 -2.93
C GLU A 44 6.50 -15.01 -2.63
N LYS A 45 6.15 -15.11 -1.35
CA LYS A 45 4.76 -15.33 -0.90
C LYS A 45 4.51 -14.74 0.47
N GLY A 46 3.24 -14.57 0.79
CA GLY A 46 2.79 -14.14 2.11
C GLY A 46 1.45 -14.77 2.47
N LYS A 47 1.23 -15.03 3.74
CA LYS A 47 -0.04 -15.46 4.31
C LYS A 47 -0.23 -14.78 5.65
N ASP A 48 -1.36 -14.10 5.80
CA ASP A 48 -1.68 -13.30 6.98
C ASP A 48 -0.54 -12.33 7.34
N ALA A 49 0.10 -12.46 8.48
CA ALA A 49 1.22 -11.63 8.93
C ALA A 49 2.61 -12.27 8.68
N ILE A 50 2.69 -13.34 7.89
CA ILE A 50 3.97 -14.01 7.59
C ILE A 50 4.30 -13.84 6.11
N LEU A 51 5.52 -13.35 5.85
CA LEU A 51 6.12 -13.28 4.53
C LEU A 51 7.21 -14.32 4.40
N THR A 52 7.34 -14.92 3.23
CA THR A 52 8.43 -15.85 2.92
C THR A 52 9.20 -15.30 1.73
N ASP A 53 10.53 -15.23 1.83
CA ASP A 53 11.39 -14.84 0.73
C ASP A 53 11.69 -16.02 -0.23
N VAL A 54 12.36 -15.73 -1.33
CA VAL A 54 12.72 -16.73 -2.35
C VAL A 54 13.75 -17.75 -1.89
N ASP A 55 14.43 -17.50 -0.77
CA ASP A 55 15.35 -18.43 -0.12
C ASP A 55 14.65 -19.29 0.96
N GLY A 56 13.35 -19.04 1.23
CA GLY A 56 12.54 -19.79 2.17
C GLY A 56 12.60 -19.26 3.62
N ASN A 57 13.20 -18.10 3.85
CA ASN A 57 13.17 -17.49 5.18
C ASN A 57 11.79 -16.85 5.44
N GLU A 58 11.32 -16.99 6.69
CA GLU A 58 10.05 -16.41 7.13
C GLU A 58 10.29 -15.16 7.97
N TYR A 59 9.42 -14.17 7.78
CA TYR A 59 9.44 -12.87 8.44
C TYR A 59 8.05 -12.52 8.94
N ILE A 60 7.96 -11.88 10.10
CA ILE A 60 6.72 -11.27 10.57
C ILE A 60 6.59 -9.90 9.89
N ASP A 61 5.49 -9.68 9.19
CA ASP A 61 5.24 -8.46 8.44
C ASP A 61 4.63 -7.36 9.34
N PHE A 62 5.49 -6.48 9.86
CA PHE A 62 5.06 -5.26 10.55
C PHE A 62 4.88 -4.07 9.62
N LEU A 63 5.25 -4.18 8.35
CA LEU A 63 5.10 -3.11 7.37
C LEU A 63 3.71 -3.10 6.73
N ALA A 64 3.12 -4.28 6.54
CA ALA A 64 1.82 -4.49 5.90
C ALA A 64 1.69 -3.72 4.57
N SER A 65 2.74 -3.79 3.72
CA SER A 65 2.82 -3.02 2.45
C SER A 65 2.57 -1.52 2.66
N ALA A 66 3.31 -0.90 3.57
CA ALA A 66 3.12 0.48 4.01
C ALA A 66 1.68 0.78 4.46
N SER A 67 1.13 -0.11 5.32
CA SER A 67 -0.22 -0.05 5.91
C SER A 67 -1.38 -0.21 4.92
N SER A 68 -1.14 -0.75 3.72
CA SER A 68 -2.19 -1.03 2.74
C SER A 68 -2.80 -2.44 2.85
N LEU A 69 -2.14 -3.39 3.54
CA LEU A 69 -2.59 -4.77 3.74
C LEU A 69 -3.17 -5.00 5.14
N ASN A 70 -4.18 -4.24 5.53
CA ASN A 70 -4.77 -4.30 6.89
C ASN A 70 -5.39 -5.67 7.25
N LEU A 71 -5.72 -6.50 6.26
CA LEU A 71 -6.26 -7.86 6.45
C LEU A 71 -5.19 -8.94 6.34
N GLY A 72 -3.92 -8.55 6.22
CA GLY A 72 -2.81 -9.47 5.98
C GLY A 72 -2.67 -9.88 4.52
N SER A 73 -1.56 -10.55 4.24
CA SER A 73 -1.24 -11.07 2.91
C SER A 73 -2.18 -12.22 2.53
N THR A 74 -2.60 -12.26 1.28
CA THR A 74 -3.43 -13.34 0.68
C THR A 74 -4.63 -13.75 1.55
N ASN A 75 -5.37 -12.76 2.11
CA ASN A 75 -6.60 -13.03 2.84
C ASN A 75 -7.59 -13.81 1.95
N GLU A 76 -8.14 -14.90 2.47
CA GLU A 76 -8.96 -15.84 1.68
C GLU A 76 -10.21 -15.21 1.09
N LYS A 77 -10.92 -14.39 1.87
CA LYS A 77 -12.15 -13.73 1.42
C LYS A 77 -11.85 -12.71 0.31
N VAL A 78 -10.79 -11.93 0.46
CA VAL A 78 -10.35 -10.95 -0.55
C VAL A 78 -9.91 -11.67 -1.81
N THR A 79 -9.10 -12.73 -1.68
CA THR A 79 -8.60 -13.51 -2.82
C THR A 79 -9.73 -14.20 -3.58
N ALA A 80 -10.73 -14.74 -2.87
CA ALA A 80 -11.89 -15.36 -3.49
C ALA A 80 -12.72 -14.32 -4.28
N ALA A 81 -12.99 -13.15 -3.70
CA ALA A 81 -13.72 -12.09 -4.39
C ALA A 81 -12.98 -11.57 -5.63
N LEU A 82 -11.64 -11.45 -5.54
CA LEU A 82 -10.81 -11.07 -6.70
C LEU A 82 -10.90 -12.11 -7.82
N ARG A 83 -10.79 -13.40 -7.51
CA ARG A 83 -10.90 -14.46 -8.50
C ARG A 83 -12.27 -14.44 -9.20
N GLU A 84 -13.34 -14.33 -8.44
CA GLU A 84 -14.70 -14.23 -8.98
C GLU A 84 -14.86 -13.01 -9.91
N GLN A 85 -14.30 -11.87 -9.52
CA GLN A 85 -14.38 -10.66 -10.34
C GLN A 85 -13.55 -10.76 -11.62
N LEU A 86 -12.36 -11.37 -11.56
CA LEU A 86 -11.49 -11.58 -12.72
C LEU A 86 -12.11 -12.48 -13.78
N GLU A 87 -12.96 -13.45 -13.39
CA GLU A 87 -13.71 -14.29 -14.32
C GLU A 87 -14.81 -13.52 -15.06
N LYS A 88 -15.32 -12.41 -14.49
CA LYS A 88 -16.33 -11.56 -15.11
C LYS A 88 -15.71 -10.54 -16.05
N ILE A 89 -14.77 -9.77 -15.54
CA ILE A 89 -14.07 -8.72 -16.29
C ILE A 89 -12.80 -8.29 -15.54
N THR A 90 -11.69 -8.20 -16.26
CA THR A 90 -10.41 -7.78 -15.69
C THR A 90 -10.30 -6.27 -15.57
N GLN A 91 -10.76 -5.54 -16.59
CA GLN A 91 -10.69 -4.07 -16.65
C GLN A 91 -11.67 -3.54 -17.68
N TYR A 92 -12.23 -2.36 -17.39
CA TYR A 92 -12.87 -1.50 -18.38
C TYR A 92 -12.69 -0.02 -17.98
N ALA A 93 -12.77 0.88 -18.97
CA ALA A 93 -12.51 2.31 -18.78
C ALA A 93 -13.62 2.96 -17.93
N ALA A 94 -13.41 3.03 -16.62
CA ALA A 94 -14.37 3.59 -15.66
C ALA A 94 -14.86 5.04 -15.99
N PRO A 95 -14.05 5.93 -16.62
CA PRO A 95 -14.56 7.25 -17.03
C PRO A 95 -15.67 7.22 -18.09
N TYR A 96 -15.82 6.11 -18.80
CA TYR A 96 -16.79 6.00 -19.90
C TYR A 96 -17.97 5.08 -19.59
N THR A 97 -17.88 4.30 -18.49
CA THR A 97 -18.92 3.34 -18.12
C THR A 97 -19.10 3.27 -16.62
N TYR A 98 -20.24 2.72 -16.23
CA TYR A 98 -20.52 2.46 -14.82
C TYR A 98 -20.13 1.04 -14.45
N ASN A 99 -19.76 0.83 -13.17
CA ASN A 99 -19.40 -0.46 -12.63
C ASN A 99 -20.04 -0.64 -11.25
N ASP A 100 -20.82 -1.69 -11.07
CA ASP A 100 -21.56 -1.95 -9.83
C ASP A 100 -20.63 -2.13 -8.63
N ALA A 101 -19.54 -2.85 -8.78
CA ALA A 101 -18.59 -3.07 -7.67
C ALA A 101 -18.00 -1.74 -7.17
N MET A 102 -17.70 -0.81 -8.09
CA MET A 102 -17.18 0.51 -7.73
C MET A 102 -18.23 1.35 -7.02
N VAL A 103 -19.48 1.33 -7.50
CA VAL A 103 -20.60 2.07 -6.90
C VAL A 103 -20.90 1.54 -5.51
N SER A 104 -21.08 0.23 -5.37
CA SER A 104 -21.33 -0.43 -4.07
C SER A 104 -20.24 -0.14 -3.04
N TYR A 105 -18.97 -0.11 -3.48
CA TYR A 105 -17.86 0.25 -2.58
C TYR A 105 -17.91 1.72 -2.18
N ALA A 106 -18.22 2.63 -3.11
CA ALA A 106 -18.37 4.05 -2.81
C ALA A 106 -19.51 4.32 -1.80
N GLU A 107 -20.68 3.65 -1.98
CA GLU A 107 -21.80 3.72 -1.04
C GLU A 107 -21.39 3.26 0.37
N ARG A 108 -20.67 2.15 0.45
CA ARG A 108 -20.19 1.65 1.74
C ARG A 108 -19.19 2.60 2.39
N LEU A 109 -18.25 3.16 1.65
CA LEU A 109 -17.31 4.17 2.17
C LEU A 109 -18.05 5.42 2.66
N ALA A 110 -18.97 5.95 1.87
CA ALA A 110 -19.75 7.12 2.23
C ALA A 110 -20.58 6.90 3.52
N SER A 111 -21.12 5.68 3.71
CA SER A 111 -21.89 5.34 4.93
C SER A 111 -21.05 5.30 6.20
N THR A 112 -19.72 5.13 6.10
CA THR A 112 -18.81 5.09 7.24
C THR A 112 -18.23 6.45 7.62
N PHE A 113 -18.48 7.50 6.82
CA PHE A 113 -17.90 8.81 7.04
C PHE A 113 -18.58 9.52 8.23
N PRO A 114 -17.84 9.90 9.28
CA PRO A 114 -18.44 10.43 10.49
C PRO A 114 -18.99 11.85 10.29
N GLY A 115 -20.11 12.16 10.96
CA GLY A 115 -20.65 13.49 11.07
C GLY A 115 -21.37 14.04 9.83
N HIS A 116 -21.55 13.22 8.78
CA HIS A 116 -22.24 13.58 7.54
C HIS A 116 -23.28 12.52 7.16
N LYS A 117 -24.29 12.93 6.39
CA LYS A 117 -25.20 11.97 5.75
C LYS A 117 -24.51 11.36 4.53
N GLN A 118 -24.82 10.10 4.27
CA GLN A 118 -24.25 9.39 3.10
C GLN A 118 -24.49 10.13 1.78
N GLU A 119 -25.65 10.73 1.60
CA GLU A 119 -26.05 11.49 0.38
C GLU A 119 -25.18 12.73 0.11
N ASP A 120 -24.58 13.29 1.18
CA ASP A 120 -23.71 14.47 1.08
C ASP A 120 -22.26 14.11 0.72
N ILE A 121 -21.91 12.81 0.75
CA ILE A 121 -20.55 12.34 0.51
C ILE A 121 -20.40 11.86 -0.94
N LYS A 122 -19.33 12.29 -1.58
CA LYS A 122 -18.91 11.79 -2.89
C LYS A 122 -17.52 11.18 -2.77
N VAL A 123 -17.33 10.03 -3.41
CA VAL A 123 -16.07 9.29 -3.41
C VAL A 123 -15.39 9.45 -4.76
N ALA A 124 -14.12 9.82 -4.74
CA ALA A 124 -13.25 9.80 -5.91
C ALA A 124 -12.19 8.73 -5.73
N PHE A 125 -11.99 7.90 -6.74
CA PHE A 125 -11.00 6.82 -6.72
C PHE A 125 -9.72 7.22 -7.47
N GLY A 126 -8.59 6.78 -6.96
CA GLY A 126 -7.29 6.82 -7.61
C GLY A 126 -6.63 5.42 -7.57
N ASN A 127 -5.48 5.26 -8.20
CA ASN A 127 -4.77 3.98 -8.24
C ASN A 127 -3.94 3.74 -6.98
N CYS A 128 -3.64 4.78 -6.21
CA CYS A 128 -2.84 4.70 -4.99
C CYS A 128 -3.09 5.91 -4.09
N GLY A 129 -2.48 5.90 -2.89
CA GLY A 129 -2.54 7.02 -1.96
C GLY A 129 -1.98 8.33 -2.52
N SER A 130 -0.96 8.26 -3.39
CA SER A 130 -0.42 9.44 -4.06
C SER A 130 -1.45 10.13 -4.94
N ASP A 131 -2.21 9.36 -5.75
CA ASP A 131 -3.29 9.89 -6.59
C ASP A 131 -4.41 10.52 -5.74
N ALA A 132 -4.75 9.87 -4.61
CA ALA A 132 -5.76 10.39 -3.69
C ALA A 132 -5.31 11.75 -3.10
N ASN A 133 -4.05 11.89 -2.72
CA ASN A 133 -3.48 13.14 -2.25
C ASN A 133 -3.45 14.22 -3.34
N ASP A 134 -3.09 13.87 -4.58
CA ASP A 134 -3.16 14.80 -5.71
C ASP A 134 -4.60 15.28 -5.94
N CYS A 135 -5.58 14.38 -5.88
CA CYS A 135 -6.98 14.74 -5.97
C CYS A 135 -7.43 15.66 -4.83
N ALA A 136 -7.02 15.38 -3.59
CA ALA A 136 -7.35 16.20 -2.44
C ALA A 136 -6.82 17.64 -2.60
N VAL A 137 -5.56 17.80 -3.03
CA VAL A 137 -4.98 19.13 -3.32
C VAL A 137 -5.72 19.84 -4.43
N LYS A 138 -6.02 19.13 -5.52
CA LYS A 138 -6.75 19.69 -6.65
C LYS A 138 -8.15 20.18 -6.26
N PHE A 139 -8.89 19.38 -5.51
CA PHE A 139 -10.21 19.75 -5.02
C PHE A 139 -10.16 20.90 -4.02
N ALA A 140 -9.22 20.89 -3.08
CA ALA A 140 -9.06 21.96 -2.11
C ALA A 140 -8.77 23.31 -2.79
N ARG A 141 -7.86 23.33 -3.76
CA ARG A 141 -7.54 24.53 -4.54
C ARG A 141 -8.72 25.01 -5.40
N ALA A 142 -9.38 24.10 -6.09
CA ALA A 142 -10.53 24.44 -6.95
C ALA A 142 -11.70 25.00 -6.14
N TYR A 143 -11.99 24.42 -4.98
CA TYR A 143 -13.09 24.84 -4.11
C TYR A 143 -12.82 26.17 -3.42
N THR A 144 -11.60 26.38 -2.91
CA THR A 144 -11.27 27.55 -2.08
C THR A 144 -10.68 28.72 -2.86
N GLY A 145 -10.20 28.51 -4.09
CA GLY A 145 -9.40 29.48 -4.84
C GLY A 145 -7.99 29.72 -4.27
N ARG A 146 -7.61 29.03 -3.17
CA ARG A 146 -6.32 29.19 -2.53
C ARG A 146 -5.28 28.27 -3.16
N THR A 147 -4.04 28.74 -3.30
CA THR A 147 -2.96 27.99 -3.94
C THR A 147 -2.05 27.27 -2.95
N LYS A 148 -1.92 27.79 -1.73
CA LYS A 148 -0.99 27.26 -0.72
C LYS A 148 -1.62 26.09 0.04
N ILE A 149 -0.82 25.06 0.29
CA ILE A 149 -1.13 23.90 1.14
C ILE A 149 -0.16 23.88 2.31
N ILE A 150 -0.64 23.65 3.52
CA ILE A 150 0.17 23.49 4.72
C ILE A 150 0.41 21.99 4.91
N THR A 151 1.68 21.61 5.14
CA THR A 151 2.08 20.23 5.43
C THR A 151 2.97 20.19 6.67
N PHE A 152 3.15 19.01 7.26
CA PHE A 152 4.03 18.82 8.39
C PHE A 152 5.46 18.47 7.93
N LEU A 153 6.47 18.96 8.65
CA LEU A 153 7.85 18.53 8.43
C LEU A 153 7.97 17.01 8.64
N ASN A 154 8.80 16.38 7.84
CA ASN A 154 8.96 14.91 7.79
C ASN A 154 7.70 14.13 7.40
N GLY A 155 6.67 14.80 6.87
CA GLY A 155 5.50 14.15 6.33
C GLY A 155 5.78 13.49 4.97
N TYR A 156 5.26 12.29 4.74
CA TYR A 156 5.26 11.62 3.45
C TYR A 156 3.82 11.56 2.89
N HIS A 157 3.64 12.05 1.68
CA HIS A 157 2.32 12.14 1.05
C HIS A 157 2.24 11.44 -0.30
N GLY A 158 3.35 10.92 -0.82
CA GLY A 158 3.38 10.16 -2.06
C GLY A 158 4.48 10.62 -3.03
N ASN A 159 4.57 9.92 -4.15
CA ASN A 159 5.62 10.11 -5.17
C ASN A 159 5.11 10.66 -6.51
N THR A 160 3.81 10.95 -6.66
CA THR A 160 3.31 11.70 -7.80
C THR A 160 3.70 13.16 -7.70
N TYR A 161 3.66 13.91 -8.78
CA TYR A 161 4.17 15.29 -8.83
C TYR A 161 3.54 16.21 -7.75
N GLY A 162 2.22 16.15 -7.57
CA GLY A 162 1.53 16.95 -6.56
C GLY A 162 1.80 16.46 -5.14
N SER A 163 1.68 15.16 -4.89
CA SER A 163 1.89 14.58 -3.56
C SER A 163 3.36 14.69 -3.10
N SER A 164 4.30 14.53 -4.03
CA SER A 164 5.74 14.73 -3.76
C SER A 164 6.04 16.17 -3.35
N SER A 165 5.36 17.16 -3.95
CA SER A 165 5.54 18.57 -3.57
C SER A 165 5.11 18.90 -2.13
N MET A 166 4.32 18.03 -1.51
CA MET A 166 3.88 18.14 -0.12
C MET A 166 4.72 17.29 0.83
N SER A 167 5.47 16.32 0.30
CA SER A 167 6.36 15.47 1.10
C SER A 167 7.61 16.26 1.49
N THR A 168 7.98 16.18 2.75
CA THR A 168 9.14 16.88 3.32
C THR A 168 10.13 15.91 3.99
N CYS A 169 9.85 14.61 3.93
CA CYS A 169 10.80 13.58 4.32
C CYS A 169 11.82 13.36 3.18
N THR A 170 13.09 13.40 3.50
CA THR A 170 14.22 13.12 2.61
C THR A 170 14.68 11.68 2.77
#